data_8cc65f21fa4ab032ed3a15cbf24da635
#
_entry.id   8cc65f21fa4ab032ed3a15cbf24da635
#
_cell.length_a   1.000
_cell.length_b   1.000
_cell.length_c   1.000
_cell.angle_alpha   90.00
_cell.angle_beta   90.00
_cell.angle_gamma   90.00
#
_symmetry.space_group_name_H-M   'P 1'
#
loop_
_entity.id
_entity.type
_entity.pdbx_description
1 polymer ?
#
loop_
_entity_poly.entity_id
_entity_poly.type
_entity_poly.pdbx_seq_one_letter_code
_entity_poly.pdbx_strand_id
1 'polypeptide(L)'
;MKQRHGSTLLEVVIAIPISFALLIGAIGLVHKAMVVSNLAKNQSLARRTIGNLAQQFRTDVHESETAQLEREQRSGKFRLLLSHPERNTVIYESGDSVIRRIAGDAQQEQFLISGNRDAKVEIFDVTGRTISRPMKRIRLTIMRPTEGNLKNDESNGLADAEIEATLGVFASARTGKHSHE
;
A
#
# COMPACT_ATOMS: atom_id res chain seq x y z
N MET A 1 20.83 19.17 67.74
CA MET A 1 21.63 20.00 66.80
C MET A 1 21.72 19.31 65.47
N LYS A 2 21.11 19.90 64.43
CA LYS A 2 21.09 19.33 63.08
C LYS A 2 22.33 19.86 62.33
N GLN A 3 23.34 19.03 62.12
CA GLN A 3 24.52 19.42 61.35
C GLN A 3 24.03 19.67 59.89
N ARG A 4 24.12 20.89 59.43
CA ARG A 4 24.01 21.24 58.03
C ARG A 4 25.32 20.85 57.34
N HIS A 5 25.32 19.75 56.63
CA HIS A 5 26.44 19.45 55.73
C HIS A 5 26.41 20.51 54.61
N GLY A 6 27.34 21.45 54.68
CA GLY A 6 27.59 22.36 53.56
C GLY A 6 28.18 21.56 52.41
N SER A 7 27.51 21.56 51.25
CA SER A 7 28.10 21.01 50.01
C SER A 7 29.44 21.67 49.78
N THR A 8 30.50 20.85 49.65
CA THR A 8 31.82 21.37 49.33
C THR A 8 31.83 21.89 47.89
N LEU A 9 32.59 22.93 47.62
CA LEU A 9 32.72 23.52 46.30
C LEU A 9 33.10 22.45 45.23
N LEU A 10 33.86 21.45 45.66
CA LEU A 10 34.27 20.30 44.88
C LEU A 10 33.06 19.42 44.42
N GLU A 11 32.07 19.17 45.30
CA GLU A 11 30.85 18.43 44.95
C GLU A 11 30.05 19.10 43.88
N VAL A 12 29.94 20.44 43.94
CA VAL A 12 29.21 21.22 42.92
C VAL A 12 29.92 21.15 41.57
N VAL A 13 31.26 21.29 41.57
CA VAL A 13 32.08 21.23 40.37
C VAL A 13 31.99 19.85 39.67
N ILE A 14 31.85 18.78 40.41
CA ILE A 14 31.68 17.42 39.83
C ILE A 14 30.22 17.16 39.43
N ALA A 15 29.24 17.65 40.17
CA ALA A 15 27.83 17.39 39.92
C ALA A 15 27.34 18.06 38.63
N ILE A 16 27.81 19.27 38.31
CA ILE A 16 27.39 20.03 37.11
C ILE A 16 27.70 19.27 35.80
N PRO A 17 28.92 18.83 35.49
CA PRO A 17 29.22 18.15 34.25
C PRO A 17 28.50 16.79 34.14
N ILE A 18 28.33 16.07 35.25
CA ILE A 18 27.57 14.80 35.24
C ILE A 18 26.11 15.04 34.89
N SER A 19 25.50 16.08 35.50
CA SER A 19 24.11 16.44 35.18
C SER A 19 23.94 16.87 33.74
N PHE A 20 24.89 17.63 33.20
CA PHE A 20 24.88 18.00 31.77
C PHE A 20 25.01 16.80 30.83
N ALA A 21 25.91 15.86 31.13
CA ALA A 21 26.07 14.64 30.35
C ALA A 21 24.79 13.79 30.34
N LEU A 22 24.14 13.66 31.49
CA LEU A 22 22.86 12.95 31.62
C LEU A 22 21.75 13.65 30.83
N LEU A 23 21.69 14.99 30.85
CA LEU A 23 20.70 15.77 30.10
C LEU A 23 20.87 15.60 28.59
N ILE A 24 22.11 15.67 28.07
CA ILE A 24 22.42 15.46 26.67
C ILE A 24 22.04 14.03 26.26
N GLY A 25 22.35 13.04 27.08
CA GLY A 25 21.96 11.64 26.85
C GLY A 25 20.44 11.46 26.78
N ALA A 26 19.70 12.08 27.71
CA ALA A 26 18.24 12.04 27.73
C ALA A 26 17.61 12.68 26.46
N ILE A 27 18.11 13.83 26.04
CA ILE A 27 17.65 14.50 24.80
C ILE A 27 17.90 13.61 23.56
N GLY A 28 19.08 12.97 23.48
CA GLY A 28 19.41 12.04 22.40
C GLY A 28 18.48 10.83 22.32
N LEU A 29 18.11 10.26 23.46
CA LEU A 29 17.16 9.15 23.55
C LEU A 29 15.76 9.56 23.12
N VAL A 30 15.26 10.71 23.56
CA VAL A 30 13.96 11.25 23.15
C VAL A 30 13.92 11.49 21.65
N HIS A 31 14.97 12.08 21.09
CA HIS A 31 15.05 12.30 19.64
C HIS A 31 14.99 10.98 18.85
N LYS A 32 15.77 9.98 19.24
CA LYS A 32 15.74 8.65 18.62
C LYS A 32 14.35 8.00 18.73
N ALA A 33 13.71 8.09 19.90
CA ALA A 33 12.38 7.55 20.12
C ALA A 33 11.34 8.22 19.21
N MET A 34 11.42 9.53 18.99
CA MET A 34 10.54 10.26 18.07
C MET A 34 10.74 9.82 16.62
N VAL A 35 11.98 9.66 16.16
CA VAL A 35 12.28 9.20 14.80
C VAL A 35 11.72 7.79 14.57
N VAL A 36 11.96 6.86 15.49
CA VAL A 36 11.43 5.48 15.41
C VAL A 36 9.90 5.47 15.43
N SER A 37 9.28 6.28 16.29
CA SER A 37 7.82 6.41 16.36
C SER A 37 7.21 6.91 15.05
N ASN A 38 7.82 7.91 14.41
CA ASN A 38 7.35 8.45 13.14
C ASN A 38 7.50 7.43 12.00
N LEU A 39 8.60 6.67 11.96
CA LEU A 39 8.77 5.59 10.99
C LEU A 39 7.70 4.50 11.17
N ALA A 40 7.42 4.09 12.41
CA ALA A 40 6.40 3.09 12.71
C ALA A 40 4.99 3.56 12.31
N LYS A 41 4.65 4.84 12.56
CA LYS A 41 3.39 5.44 12.13
C LYS A 41 3.24 5.42 10.61
N ASN A 42 4.27 5.83 9.89
CA ASN A 42 4.24 5.87 8.42
C ASN A 42 4.09 4.47 7.82
N GLN A 43 4.77 3.47 8.38
CA GLN A 43 4.61 2.07 7.96
C GLN A 43 3.20 1.53 8.25
N SER A 44 2.62 1.87 9.41
CA SER A 44 1.26 1.46 9.78
C SER A 44 0.23 2.07 8.83
N LEU A 45 0.35 3.36 8.50
CA LEU A 45 -0.53 4.04 7.55
C LEU A 45 -0.42 3.42 6.15
N ALA A 46 0.80 3.16 5.66
CA ALA A 46 1.01 2.52 4.38
C ALA A 46 0.35 1.14 4.30
N ARG A 47 0.50 0.31 5.34
CA ARG A 47 -0.14 -1.01 5.42
C ARG A 47 -1.65 -0.93 5.40
N ARG A 48 -2.25 0.02 6.13
CA ARG A 48 -3.71 0.25 6.12
C ARG A 48 -4.19 0.67 4.74
N THR A 49 -3.49 1.59 4.08
CA THR A 49 -3.85 2.05 2.73
C THR A 49 -3.81 0.89 1.73
N ILE A 50 -2.76 0.06 1.77
CA ILE A 50 -2.65 -1.13 0.90
C ILE A 50 -3.75 -2.14 1.24
N GLY A 51 -4.07 -2.34 2.51
CA GLY A 51 -5.17 -3.23 2.93
C GLY A 51 -6.53 -2.78 2.41
N ASN A 52 -6.84 -1.49 2.51
CA ASN A 52 -8.08 -0.90 1.98
C ASN A 52 -8.13 -1.00 0.45
N LEU A 53 -7.03 -0.68 -0.24
CA LEU A 53 -6.92 -0.86 -1.68
C LEU A 53 -7.16 -2.32 -2.07
N ALA A 54 -6.54 -3.27 -1.38
CA ALA A 54 -6.69 -4.69 -1.66
C ALA A 54 -8.13 -5.18 -1.51
N GLN A 55 -8.81 -4.75 -0.45
CA GLN A 55 -10.20 -5.11 -0.23
C GLN A 55 -11.10 -4.52 -1.31
N GLN A 56 -10.96 -3.23 -1.60
CA GLN A 56 -11.76 -2.53 -2.59
C GLN A 56 -11.52 -3.09 -4.00
N PHE A 57 -10.25 -3.31 -4.37
CA PHE A 57 -9.87 -3.89 -5.64
C PHE A 57 -10.47 -5.28 -5.85
N ARG A 58 -10.40 -6.17 -4.84
CA ARG A 58 -11.01 -7.49 -4.92
C ARG A 58 -12.52 -7.42 -5.10
N THR A 59 -13.20 -6.56 -4.36
CA THR A 59 -14.64 -6.37 -4.49
C THR A 59 -15.01 -5.91 -5.90
N ASP A 60 -14.35 -4.86 -6.41
CA ASP A 60 -14.64 -4.32 -7.73
C ASP A 60 -14.36 -5.34 -8.84
N VAL A 61 -13.25 -6.09 -8.76
CA VAL A 61 -12.93 -7.15 -9.74
C VAL A 61 -13.93 -8.30 -9.66
N HIS A 62 -14.32 -8.73 -8.47
CA HIS A 62 -15.29 -9.83 -8.32
C HIS A 62 -16.69 -9.47 -8.81
N GLU A 63 -17.08 -8.21 -8.70
CA GLU A 63 -18.36 -7.71 -9.19
C GLU A 63 -18.35 -7.39 -10.69
N SER A 64 -17.19 -7.29 -11.33
CA SER A 64 -17.05 -6.94 -12.75
C SER A 64 -17.18 -8.14 -13.68
N GLU A 65 -17.80 -7.95 -14.83
CA GLU A 65 -17.90 -8.95 -15.89
C GLU A 65 -16.72 -8.90 -16.85
N THR A 66 -16.23 -7.69 -17.14
CA THR A 66 -15.14 -7.49 -18.08
C THR A 66 -14.07 -6.57 -17.50
N ALA A 67 -12.82 -6.79 -17.94
CA ALA A 67 -11.71 -5.94 -17.59
C ALA A 67 -10.89 -5.62 -18.85
N GLN A 68 -10.51 -4.36 -18.99
CA GLN A 68 -9.65 -3.87 -20.06
C GLN A 68 -8.46 -3.15 -19.43
N LEU A 69 -7.25 -3.46 -19.89
CA LEU A 69 -6.01 -2.87 -19.41
C LEU A 69 -5.38 -2.04 -20.52
N GLU A 70 -5.27 -0.76 -20.28
CA GLU A 70 -4.55 0.19 -21.11
C GLU A 70 -3.20 0.48 -20.44
N ARG A 71 -2.11 0.45 -21.21
CA ARG A 71 -0.77 0.81 -20.72
C ARG A 71 -0.20 1.95 -21.53
N GLU A 72 0.27 2.95 -20.85
CA GLU A 72 1.02 4.01 -21.49
C GLU A 72 2.47 3.57 -21.70
N GLN A 73 2.87 3.39 -22.96
CA GLN A 73 4.18 2.82 -23.31
C GLN A 73 5.39 3.64 -22.77
N ARG A 74 5.25 4.95 -22.62
CA ARG A 74 6.36 5.84 -22.23
C ARG A 74 6.52 5.97 -20.71
N SER A 75 5.44 5.95 -19.96
CA SER A 75 5.46 6.22 -18.51
C SER A 75 5.34 4.95 -17.66
N GLY A 76 5.01 3.80 -18.28
CA GLY A 76 4.70 2.58 -17.55
C GLY A 76 3.39 2.65 -16.74
N LYS A 77 2.68 3.78 -16.81
CA LYS A 77 1.40 3.96 -16.13
C LYS A 77 0.35 3.07 -16.74
N PHE A 78 -0.57 2.59 -15.90
CA PHE A 78 -1.68 1.76 -16.35
C PHE A 78 -3.02 2.43 -16.04
N ARG A 79 -4.02 2.04 -16.84
CA ARG A 79 -5.41 2.32 -16.62
C ARG A 79 -6.19 1.02 -16.79
N LEU A 80 -6.78 0.55 -15.71
CA LEU A 80 -7.61 -0.65 -15.68
C LEU A 80 -9.07 -0.24 -15.62
N LEU A 81 -9.86 -0.65 -16.63
CA LEU A 81 -11.29 -0.42 -16.70
C LEU A 81 -12.01 -1.71 -16.32
N LEU A 82 -12.86 -1.63 -15.32
CA LEU A 82 -13.68 -2.71 -14.80
C LEU A 82 -15.15 -2.39 -15.11
N SER A 83 -15.78 -3.16 -16.00
CA SER A 83 -17.17 -2.95 -16.38
C SER A 83 -18.10 -3.84 -15.57
N HIS A 84 -19.08 -3.22 -14.93
CA HIS A 84 -20.12 -3.89 -14.15
C HIS A 84 -21.41 -3.96 -14.95
N PRO A 85 -22.21 -5.04 -14.84
CA PRO A 85 -23.45 -5.19 -15.60
C PRO A 85 -24.53 -4.19 -15.17
N GLU A 86 -24.58 -3.82 -13.91
CA GLU A 86 -25.63 -2.99 -13.32
C GLU A 86 -25.12 -1.65 -12.75
N ARG A 87 -23.82 -1.35 -12.87
CA ARG A 87 -23.19 -0.16 -12.28
C ARG A 87 -22.30 0.54 -13.30
N ASN A 88 -21.92 1.76 -12.99
CA ASN A 88 -20.92 2.49 -13.76
C ASN A 88 -19.57 1.78 -13.75
N THR A 89 -18.82 1.93 -14.84
CA THR A 89 -17.46 1.43 -14.95
C THR A 89 -16.58 1.97 -13.82
N VAL A 90 -15.80 1.10 -13.21
CA VAL A 90 -14.78 1.48 -12.23
C VAL A 90 -13.42 1.51 -12.92
N ILE A 91 -12.71 2.60 -12.73
CA ILE A 91 -11.40 2.83 -13.34
C ILE A 91 -10.33 2.91 -12.26
N TYR A 92 -9.27 2.13 -12.42
CA TYR A 92 -8.05 2.24 -11.62
C TYR A 92 -6.93 2.82 -12.48
N GLU A 93 -6.34 3.91 -12.03
CA GLU A 93 -5.24 4.58 -12.71
C GLU A 93 -4.02 4.65 -11.81
N SER A 94 -2.83 4.28 -12.34
CA SER A 94 -1.58 4.52 -11.64
C SER A 94 -1.06 5.93 -11.92
N GLY A 95 -0.65 6.62 -10.86
CA GLY A 95 0.06 7.89 -10.92
C GLY A 95 1.40 7.77 -10.19
N ASP A 96 2.11 8.87 -10.04
CA ASP A 96 3.35 8.92 -9.27
C ASP A 96 3.04 8.67 -7.78
N SER A 97 3.39 7.48 -7.28
CA SER A 97 3.14 7.03 -5.90
C SER A 97 1.65 7.04 -5.45
N VAL A 98 0.72 7.00 -6.39
CA VAL A 98 -0.73 7.03 -6.12
C VAL A 98 -1.45 6.06 -7.04
N ILE A 99 -2.40 5.30 -6.51
CA ILE A 99 -3.42 4.62 -7.30
C ILE A 99 -4.74 5.38 -7.10
N ARG A 100 -5.37 5.81 -8.20
CA ARG A 100 -6.68 6.44 -8.20
C ARG A 100 -7.73 5.42 -8.58
N ARG A 101 -8.82 5.38 -7.84
CA ARG A 101 -10.04 4.65 -8.15
C ARG A 101 -11.12 5.67 -8.48
N ILE A 102 -11.74 5.53 -9.63
CA ILE A 102 -12.83 6.38 -10.09
C ILE A 102 -14.04 5.48 -10.30
N ALA A 103 -15.12 5.72 -9.57
CA ALA A 103 -16.37 4.97 -9.69
C ALA A 103 -17.50 5.93 -10.05
N GLY A 104 -18.04 5.85 -11.26
CA GLY A 104 -19.04 6.78 -11.76
C GLY A 104 -18.54 8.23 -11.85
N ASP A 105 -19.47 9.18 -11.92
CA ASP A 105 -19.17 10.58 -12.24
C ASP A 105 -18.61 11.40 -11.07
N ALA A 106 -18.70 10.91 -9.82
CA ALA A 106 -18.41 11.75 -8.64
C ALA A 106 -17.55 11.08 -7.57
N GLN A 107 -17.31 9.78 -7.61
CA GLN A 107 -16.62 9.09 -6.53
C GLN A 107 -15.18 8.78 -6.94
N GLN A 108 -14.26 9.64 -6.49
CA GLN A 108 -12.83 9.46 -6.69
C GLN A 108 -12.16 9.16 -5.34
N GLU A 109 -11.46 8.04 -5.26
CA GLU A 109 -10.65 7.65 -4.12
C GLU A 109 -9.17 7.62 -4.52
N GLN A 110 -8.29 8.01 -3.60
CA GLN A 110 -6.85 8.02 -3.82
C GLN A 110 -6.15 7.17 -2.76
N PHE A 111 -5.35 6.23 -3.21
CA PHE A 111 -4.53 5.37 -2.36
C PHE A 111 -3.07 5.78 -2.51
N LEU A 112 -2.54 6.45 -1.47
CA LEU A 112 -1.13 6.85 -1.44
C LEU A 112 -0.24 5.62 -1.21
N ILE A 113 0.63 5.35 -2.16
CA ILE A 113 1.63 4.28 -2.06
C ILE A 113 2.92 4.94 -1.57
N SER A 114 3.16 4.91 -0.25
CA SER A 114 4.29 5.60 0.37
C SER A 114 5.63 5.12 -0.18
N GLY A 115 6.53 6.08 -0.51
CA GLY A 115 7.92 5.87 -0.91
C GLY A 115 8.03 5.34 -2.33
N ASN A 116 8.49 6.13 -3.25
CA ASN A 116 8.85 5.86 -4.67
C ASN A 116 8.54 4.42 -5.15
N ARG A 117 7.28 4.01 -5.05
CA ARG A 117 6.81 2.67 -5.41
C ARG A 117 6.06 2.73 -6.72
N ASP A 118 6.28 1.72 -7.55
CA ASP A 118 5.57 1.53 -8.80
C ASP A 118 4.46 0.50 -8.63
N ALA A 119 3.40 0.65 -9.42
CA ALA A 119 2.31 -0.30 -9.47
C ALA A 119 2.18 -0.90 -10.86
N LYS A 120 2.05 -2.22 -10.94
CA LYS A 120 1.86 -2.97 -12.18
C LYS A 120 0.57 -3.76 -12.10
N VAL A 121 -0.20 -3.79 -13.19
CA VAL A 121 -1.37 -4.64 -13.32
C VAL A 121 -1.17 -5.65 -14.44
N GLU A 122 -1.59 -6.88 -14.19
CA GLU A 122 -1.56 -7.97 -15.17
C GLU A 122 -2.92 -8.65 -15.20
N ILE A 123 -3.38 -9.00 -16.40
CA ILE A 123 -4.58 -9.81 -16.61
C ILE A 123 -4.11 -11.12 -17.24
N PHE A 124 -4.49 -12.24 -16.65
CA PHE A 124 -4.12 -13.56 -17.14
C PHE A 124 -5.29 -14.54 -17.06
N ASP A 125 -5.32 -15.48 -18.00
CA ASP A 125 -6.32 -16.53 -18.05
C ASP A 125 -5.88 -17.70 -17.17
N VAL A 126 -6.78 -18.15 -16.30
CA VAL A 126 -6.56 -19.35 -15.49
C VAL A 126 -7.33 -20.49 -16.10
N THR A 127 -6.58 -21.41 -16.70
CA THR A 127 -7.12 -22.68 -17.21
C THR A 127 -6.77 -23.79 -16.21
N GLY A 128 -7.76 -24.30 -15.51
CA GLY A 128 -7.60 -25.45 -14.60
C GLY A 128 -8.24 -26.69 -15.17
N ARG A 129 -7.71 -27.90 -14.86
CA ARG A 129 -8.27 -29.19 -15.32
C ARG A 129 -9.74 -29.42 -14.93
N THR A 130 -10.25 -28.67 -13.95
CA THR A 130 -11.60 -28.81 -13.39
C THR A 130 -12.53 -27.63 -13.74
N ILE A 131 -12.03 -26.60 -14.43
CA ILE A 131 -12.77 -25.38 -14.69
C ILE A 131 -13.32 -25.44 -16.13
N SER A 132 -14.63 -25.55 -16.26
CA SER A 132 -15.33 -25.64 -17.57
C SER A 132 -15.31 -24.34 -18.39
N ARG A 133 -14.92 -23.22 -17.78
CA ARG A 133 -14.81 -21.92 -18.47
C ARG A 133 -13.50 -21.23 -18.04
N PRO A 134 -12.75 -20.62 -18.98
CA PRO A 134 -11.56 -19.85 -18.63
C PRO A 134 -11.96 -18.70 -17.71
N MET A 135 -11.34 -18.65 -16.54
CA MET A 135 -11.52 -17.54 -15.60
C MET A 135 -10.38 -16.56 -15.79
N LYS A 136 -10.70 -15.27 -15.84
CA LYS A 136 -9.69 -14.22 -15.86
C LYS A 136 -9.34 -13.82 -14.44
N ARG A 137 -8.07 -13.77 -14.15
CA ARG A 137 -7.53 -13.18 -12.91
C ARG A 137 -6.82 -11.87 -13.21
N ILE A 138 -6.94 -10.96 -12.28
CA ILE A 138 -6.26 -9.68 -12.33
C ILE A 138 -5.34 -9.62 -11.12
N ARG A 139 -4.08 -9.31 -11.38
CA ARG A 139 -3.04 -9.14 -10.38
C ARG A 139 -2.59 -7.69 -10.37
N LEU A 140 -2.68 -7.04 -9.22
CA LEU A 140 -2.09 -5.74 -8.96
C LEU A 140 -0.87 -5.94 -8.07
N THR A 141 0.31 -5.61 -8.57
CA THR A 141 1.58 -5.71 -7.86
C THR A 141 2.09 -4.32 -7.54
N ILE A 142 2.41 -4.08 -6.27
CA ILE A 142 3.06 -2.85 -5.81
C ILE A 142 4.51 -3.18 -5.53
N MET A 143 5.43 -2.54 -6.24
CA MET A 143 6.86 -2.82 -6.20
C MET A 143 7.64 -1.66 -5.62
N ARG A 144 8.70 -1.98 -4.88
CA ARG A 144 9.70 -0.99 -4.47
C ARG A 144 10.82 -1.01 -5.50
N PRO A 145 11.21 0.14 -6.07
CA PRO A 145 12.36 0.18 -6.96
C PRO A 145 13.60 -0.25 -6.18
N THR A 146 14.36 -1.15 -6.75
CA THR A 146 15.64 -1.59 -6.19
C THR A 146 16.67 -0.49 -6.49
N GLU A 147 17.17 0.19 -5.45
CA GLU A 147 18.30 1.10 -5.58
C GLU A 147 19.52 0.30 -6.09
N GLY A 148 19.87 0.43 -7.34
CA GLY A 148 21.14 -0.09 -7.83
C GLY A 148 21.20 -0.64 -9.26
N ASN A 149 20.12 -0.77 -10.01
CA ASN A 149 20.21 -1.36 -11.35
C ASN A 149 19.46 -0.56 -12.43
N LEU A 150 20.01 0.61 -12.79
CA LEU A 150 19.52 1.46 -13.89
C LEU A 150 19.86 0.90 -15.29
N LYS A 151 20.37 -0.32 -15.43
CA LYS A 151 20.91 -0.79 -16.72
C LYS A 151 20.31 -2.07 -17.32
N ASN A 152 19.39 -2.77 -16.65
CA ASN A 152 18.75 -3.92 -17.27
C ASN A 152 17.23 -3.86 -17.09
N ASP A 153 16.55 -3.89 -18.21
CA ASP A 153 15.15 -3.65 -18.54
C ASP A 153 14.15 -4.73 -18.06
N GLU A 154 14.47 -5.42 -17.00
CA GLU A 154 13.53 -6.28 -16.30
C GLU A 154 13.43 -5.78 -14.86
N SER A 155 12.29 -5.16 -14.54
CA SER A 155 11.97 -4.62 -13.22
C SER A 155 11.90 -5.74 -12.16
N ASN A 156 13.06 -6.21 -11.69
CA ASN A 156 13.20 -7.06 -10.51
C ASN A 156 13.06 -6.25 -9.22
N GLY A 157 12.03 -5.40 -9.14
CA GLY A 157 11.65 -4.77 -7.88
C GLY A 157 11.10 -5.82 -6.93
N LEU A 158 11.49 -5.78 -5.65
CA LEU A 158 10.87 -6.59 -4.62
C LEU A 158 9.39 -6.20 -4.49
N ALA A 159 8.49 -7.16 -4.71
CA ALA A 159 7.07 -6.94 -4.51
C ALA A 159 6.80 -6.67 -3.02
N ASP A 160 6.31 -5.47 -2.72
CA ASP A 160 5.87 -5.11 -1.36
C ASP A 160 4.45 -5.64 -1.07
N ALA A 161 3.62 -5.73 -2.12
CA ALA A 161 2.29 -6.29 -2.03
C ALA A 161 1.84 -6.83 -3.38
N GLU A 162 1.17 -7.98 -3.35
CA GLU A 162 0.53 -8.62 -4.48
C GLU A 162 -0.94 -8.87 -4.15
N ILE A 163 -1.82 -8.34 -4.99
CA ILE A 163 -3.27 -8.42 -4.81
C ILE A 163 -3.84 -9.14 -6.02
N GLU A 164 -4.36 -10.34 -5.81
CA GLU A 164 -5.05 -11.10 -6.85
C GLU A 164 -6.55 -11.10 -6.63
N ALA A 165 -7.30 -11.05 -7.73
CA ALA A 165 -8.74 -11.19 -7.75
C ALA A 165 -9.21 -11.90 -9.03
N THR A 166 -10.30 -12.65 -8.93
CA THR A 166 -10.92 -13.35 -10.06
C THR A 166 -12.15 -12.60 -10.55
N LEU A 167 -12.22 -12.38 -11.86
CA LEU A 167 -13.30 -11.63 -12.48
C LEU A 167 -14.62 -12.41 -12.45
N GLY A 168 -15.73 -11.72 -12.19
CA GLY A 168 -17.09 -12.26 -12.39
C GLY A 168 -17.55 -13.32 -11.37
N VAL A 169 -16.87 -13.48 -10.22
CA VAL A 169 -17.25 -14.51 -9.24
C VAL A 169 -18.65 -14.29 -8.68
N PHE A 170 -19.04 -13.03 -8.46
CA PHE A 170 -20.37 -12.71 -7.92
C PHE A 170 -21.45 -12.59 -9.00
N ALA A 171 -21.11 -12.27 -10.24
CA ALA A 171 -22.06 -12.18 -11.36
C ALA A 171 -22.67 -13.55 -11.69
N SER A 172 -21.87 -14.61 -11.65
CA SER A 172 -22.36 -15.99 -11.91
C SER A 172 -23.25 -16.56 -10.80
N ALA A 173 -23.11 -16.08 -9.56
CA ALA A 173 -23.95 -16.54 -8.45
C ALA A 173 -25.39 -15.98 -8.47
N ARG A 174 -25.60 -14.80 -9.10
CA ARG A 174 -26.92 -14.16 -9.21
C ARG A 174 -27.80 -14.73 -10.34
N THR A 175 -27.19 -15.17 -11.43
CA THR A 175 -27.94 -15.73 -12.58
C THR A 175 -28.51 -17.13 -12.32
N GLY A 176 -28.05 -17.85 -11.31
CA GLY A 176 -28.54 -19.19 -10.97
C GLY A 176 -29.88 -19.24 -10.18
N LYS A 177 -30.48 -18.08 -9.83
CA LYS A 177 -31.69 -18.06 -8.96
C LYS A 177 -33.02 -17.81 -9.67
N HIS A 178 -33.04 -17.66 -10.99
CA HIS A 178 -34.27 -17.32 -11.74
C HIS A 178 -34.74 -18.38 -12.75
N SER A 179 -34.52 -19.65 -12.50
CA SER A 179 -35.07 -20.72 -13.33
C SER A 179 -35.82 -21.78 -12.50
N HIS A 180 -36.76 -21.34 -11.66
CA HIS A 180 -37.83 -22.20 -11.13
C HIS A 180 -39.07 -21.33 -10.93
N GLU A 181 -39.85 -21.24 -12.02
CA GLU A 181 -41.31 -21.20 -12.03
C GLU A 181 -41.83 -21.82 -13.34
#